data_668cdd74d7d68d8e6bd620b1e3e23171
#
_entry.id   668cdd74d7d68d8e6bd620b1e3e23171
#
_cell.length_a   1.000
_cell.length_b   1.000
_cell.length_c   1.000
_cell.angle_alpha   90.00
_cell.angle_beta   90.00
_cell.angle_gamma   90.00
#
_symmetry.space_group_name_H-M   'P 1'
#
loop_
_entity.id
_entity.type
_entity.pdbx_description
1 polymer ?
#
loop_
_entity_poly.entity_id
_entity_poly.type
_entity_poly.pdbx_seq_one_letter_code
_entity_poly.pdbx_strand_id
1 'polypeptide(L)'
;MVVAEYRIGRIYLIRHGKPEFPYTNEPGRWISGREFNRLSELYSGSALKKDWNSGRIERHRAEILAAIRKSRPLSSDLLRARQTAELLLDRNEQIEVSEVFREVPLPTVPEILVLPAYWHLILARLLWYAGKSSDEPKTEALERARRAAEILEVHERHSPVSLFSHGFFLYILTKELIRRGWQCEETRPMKYLEIRSFHRKDESRKSS
;
A
#
# COMPACT_ATOMS: atom_id res chain seq x y z
N MET A 1 17.97 27.00 1.15
CA MET A 1 17.49 25.62 1.44
C MET A 1 15.98 25.75 1.58
N VAL A 2 15.23 25.46 0.49
CA VAL A 2 13.76 25.56 0.50
C VAL A 2 13.27 24.35 1.27
N VAL A 3 12.77 24.57 2.49
CA VAL A 3 11.99 23.57 3.22
C VAL A 3 10.72 23.38 2.40
N ALA A 4 10.58 22.22 1.77
CA ALA A 4 9.33 21.87 1.09
C ALA A 4 8.22 21.94 2.16
N GLU A 5 7.33 22.93 2.06
CA GLU A 5 6.11 22.99 2.84
C GLU A 5 5.31 21.72 2.49
N TYR A 6 5.41 20.71 3.35
CA TYR A 6 4.57 19.52 3.26
C TYR A 6 3.11 19.98 3.45
N ARG A 7 2.39 20.16 2.35
CA ARG A 7 0.95 20.39 2.42
C ARG A 7 0.32 19.20 3.11
N ILE A 8 -0.34 19.47 4.23
CA ILE A 8 -1.11 18.45 4.95
C ILE A 8 -2.18 17.94 3.98
N GLY A 9 -2.06 16.68 3.57
CA GLY A 9 -3.02 16.04 2.69
C GLY A 9 -4.33 15.77 3.42
N ARG A 10 -5.35 15.36 2.68
CA ARG A 10 -6.61 14.88 3.24
C ARG A 10 -6.79 13.36 3.11
N ILE A 11 -6.04 12.73 2.19
CA ILE A 11 -5.94 11.27 2.08
C ILE A 11 -4.48 10.87 2.28
N TYR A 12 -4.24 9.94 3.19
CA TYR A 12 -2.93 9.36 3.46
C TYR A 12 -2.95 7.89 3.07
N LEU A 13 -2.09 7.49 2.14
CA LEU A 13 -1.86 6.09 1.84
C LEU A 13 -0.59 5.62 2.55
N ILE A 14 -0.69 4.54 3.31
CA ILE A 14 0.40 3.97 4.10
C ILE A 14 0.61 2.52 3.66
N ARG A 15 1.79 2.20 3.14
CA ARG A 15 2.15 0.81 2.91
C ARG A 15 2.54 0.15 4.24
N HIS A 16 2.04 -1.07 4.50
CA HIS A 16 2.41 -1.83 5.68
C HIS A 16 3.93 -1.94 5.87
N GLY A 17 4.38 -2.16 7.10
CA GLY A 17 5.78 -2.38 7.46
C GLY A 17 6.34 -3.67 6.85
N LYS A 18 7.64 -3.90 7.03
CA LYS A 18 8.31 -5.09 6.50
C LYS A 18 7.69 -6.36 7.10
N PRO A 19 7.16 -7.29 6.30
CA PRO A 19 6.60 -8.53 6.82
C PRO A 19 7.70 -9.48 7.25
N GLU A 20 7.39 -10.35 8.20
CA GLU A 20 8.23 -11.47 8.58
C GLU A 20 8.05 -12.59 7.55
N PHE A 21 8.87 -12.54 6.50
CA PHE A 21 8.77 -13.50 5.41
C PHE A 21 10.12 -13.73 4.70
N PRO A 22 10.43 -14.97 4.25
CA PRO A 22 11.75 -15.31 3.66
C PRO A 22 12.17 -14.41 2.48
N TYR A 23 11.29 -14.10 1.55
CA TYR A 23 11.62 -13.27 0.38
C TYR A 23 12.05 -11.84 0.73
N THR A 24 11.54 -11.31 1.83
CA THR A 24 11.89 -9.95 2.24
C THR A 24 13.26 -9.87 2.86
N ASN A 25 13.78 -11.01 3.30
CA ASN A 25 15.10 -11.11 3.93
C ASN A 25 16.20 -11.46 2.91
N GLU A 26 15.89 -12.32 1.94
CA GLU A 26 16.84 -12.83 0.94
C GLU A 26 16.31 -12.72 -0.49
N PRO A 27 16.16 -11.50 -1.03
CA PRO A 27 15.56 -11.32 -2.37
C PRO A 27 16.39 -11.90 -3.51
N GLY A 28 17.70 -12.10 -3.30
CA GLY A 28 18.62 -12.71 -4.25
C GLY A 28 18.68 -14.23 -4.18
N ARG A 29 17.99 -14.88 -3.23
CA ARG A 29 17.98 -16.35 -3.13
C ARG A 29 17.34 -16.98 -4.36
N TRP A 30 18.03 -17.95 -4.96
CA TRP A 30 17.55 -18.75 -6.09
C TRP A 30 16.53 -19.77 -5.58
N ILE A 31 15.35 -19.77 -6.19
CA ILE A 31 14.25 -20.68 -5.85
C ILE A 31 13.56 -21.16 -7.13
N SER A 32 12.89 -22.31 -7.06
CA SER A 32 12.03 -22.77 -8.14
C SER A 32 10.71 -22.00 -8.17
N GLY A 33 10.05 -21.96 -9.34
CA GLY A 33 8.70 -21.41 -9.45
C GLY A 33 7.70 -22.11 -8.54
N ARG A 34 7.85 -23.44 -8.32
CA ARG A 34 7.03 -24.19 -7.36
C ARG A 34 7.20 -23.66 -5.94
N GLU A 35 8.43 -23.44 -5.50
CA GLU A 35 8.70 -22.87 -4.17
C GLU A 35 8.16 -21.44 -4.07
N PHE A 36 8.34 -20.62 -5.12
CA PHE A 36 7.79 -19.27 -5.17
C PHE A 36 6.26 -19.27 -5.03
N ASN A 37 5.55 -20.09 -5.80
CA ASN A 37 4.08 -20.18 -5.75
C ASN A 37 3.60 -20.56 -4.34
N ARG A 38 4.18 -21.62 -3.75
CA ARG A 38 3.86 -22.03 -2.38
C ARG A 38 4.10 -20.91 -1.35
N LEU A 39 5.22 -20.21 -1.48
CA LEU A 39 5.54 -19.13 -0.56
C LEU A 39 4.62 -17.90 -0.77
N SER A 40 4.17 -17.64 -2.00
CA SER A 40 3.23 -16.55 -2.29
C SER A 40 1.86 -16.76 -1.65
N GLU A 41 1.38 -18.02 -1.58
CA GLU A 41 0.15 -18.37 -0.86
C GLU A 41 0.29 -18.09 0.66
N LEU A 42 1.41 -18.50 1.25
CA LEU A 42 1.71 -18.28 2.66
C LEU A 42 1.90 -16.79 3.01
N TYR A 43 2.32 -15.97 2.04
CA TYR A 43 2.60 -14.56 2.26
C TYR A 43 1.37 -13.77 2.71
N SER A 44 0.18 -14.17 2.30
CA SER A 44 -1.07 -13.49 2.68
C SER A 44 -1.28 -13.48 4.20
N GLY A 45 -0.90 -14.54 4.90
CA GLY A 45 -0.97 -14.67 6.36
C GLY A 45 0.22 -14.08 7.13
N SER A 46 1.24 -13.52 6.44
CA SER A 46 2.44 -13.06 7.12
C SER A 46 2.19 -11.87 8.04
N ALA A 47 2.79 -11.94 9.25
CA ALA A 47 2.76 -10.88 10.24
C ALA A 47 3.82 -9.78 9.93
N LEU A 48 3.73 -8.69 10.65
CA LEU A 48 4.77 -7.67 10.67
C LEU A 48 6.03 -8.20 11.38
N LYS A 49 7.22 -7.89 10.88
CA LYS A 49 8.48 -8.30 11.50
C LYS A 49 8.64 -7.67 12.88
N LYS A 50 8.90 -8.50 13.91
CA LYS A 50 8.95 -8.06 15.32
C LYS A 50 10.03 -7.01 15.62
N ASP A 51 11.19 -7.11 14.97
CA ASP A 51 12.33 -6.18 15.18
C ASP A 51 12.19 -4.87 14.41
N TRP A 52 11.00 -4.62 13.90
CA TRP A 52 10.80 -3.48 13.04
C TRP A 52 10.63 -2.21 13.87
N ASN A 53 11.66 -1.36 13.85
CA ASN A 53 11.75 -0.17 14.67
C ASN A 53 10.98 1.00 14.02
N SER A 54 9.86 1.39 14.64
CA SER A 54 9.07 2.58 14.28
C SER A 54 9.85 3.90 14.42
N GLY A 55 10.90 3.91 15.23
CA GLY A 55 11.74 5.10 15.50
C GLY A 55 12.40 5.75 14.27
N ARG A 56 12.39 5.05 13.13
CA ARG A 56 12.86 5.61 11.86
C ARG A 56 11.82 6.56 11.21
N ILE A 57 10.53 6.41 11.55
CA ILE A 57 9.45 7.26 11.06
C ILE A 57 9.35 8.53 11.88
N GLU A 58 9.50 8.42 13.19
CA GLU A 58 9.23 9.51 14.12
C GLU A 58 10.12 10.73 13.94
N ARG A 59 11.39 10.52 13.61
CA ARG A 59 12.36 11.62 13.54
C ARG A 59 12.22 12.52 12.30
N HIS A 60 11.66 12.03 11.19
CA HIS A 60 11.63 12.78 9.92
C HIS A 60 10.21 13.16 9.46
N ARG A 61 9.17 12.73 10.17
CA ARG A 61 7.76 12.88 9.74
C ARG A 61 6.78 13.08 10.89
N ALA A 62 7.19 13.71 11.99
CA ALA A 62 6.34 13.92 13.18
C ALA A 62 5.01 14.60 12.84
N GLU A 63 5.03 15.60 11.95
CA GLU A 63 3.82 16.32 11.52
C GLU A 63 2.85 15.43 10.74
N ILE A 64 3.36 14.61 9.81
CA ILE A 64 2.52 13.68 9.04
C ILE A 64 1.93 12.61 9.97
N LEU A 65 2.70 12.10 10.91
CA LEU A 65 2.19 11.14 11.92
C LEU A 65 1.11 11.76 12.79
N ALA A 66 1.28 13.02 13.23
CA ALA A 66 0.27 13.74 13.98
C ALA A 66 -1.01 13.94 13.15
N ALA A 67 -0.89 14.19 11.84
CA ALA A 67 -2.03 14.31 10.95
C ALA A 67 -2.73 12.96 10.73
N ILE A 68 -1.98 11.85 10.57
CA ILE A 68 -2.52 10.50 10.44
C ILE A 68 -3.27 10.11 11.71
N ARG A 69 -2.74 10.39 12.90
CA ARG A 69 -3.40 10.13 14.20
C ARG A 69 -4.72 10.90 14.38
N LYS A 70 -4.90 12.01 13.69
CA LYS A 70 -6.14 12.80 13.69
C LYS A 70 -7.08 12.46 12.53
N SER A 71 -6.68 11.55 11.63
CA SER A 71 -7.48 11.12 10.49
C SER A 71 -8.33 9.91 10.84
N ARG A 72 -9.40 9.65 10.06
CA ARG A 72 -10.16 8.40 10.14
C ARG A 72 -9.33 7.24 9.59
N PRO A 73 -9.00 6.20 10.39
CA PRO A 73 -8.15 5.12 9.94
C PRO A 73 -8.95 4.00 9.27
N LEU A 74 -8.49 3.61 8.09
CA LEU A 74 -8.97 2.46 7.31
C LEU A 74 -7.81 1.47 7.12
N SER A 75 -8.08 0.19 7.11
CA SER A 75 -7.06 -0.85 6.90
C SER A 75 -7.55 -1.99 6.03
N SER A 76 -6.62 -2.58 5.27
CA SER A 76 -6.78 -3.94 4.78
C SER A 76 -6.94 -4.89 5.96
N ASP A 77 -7.71 -5.95 5.77
CA ASP A 77 -7.92 -7.01 6.76
C ASP A 77 -6.70 -7.94 6.92
N LEU A 78 -5.70 -7.88 6.02
CA LEU A 78 -4.48 -8.67 6.15
C LEU A 78 -3.65 -8.23 7.36
N LEU A 79 -3.20 -9.21 8.14
CA LEU A 79 -2.58 -9.04 9.45
C LEU A 79 -1.51 -7.94 9.51
N ARG A 80 -0.56 -7.94 8.57
CA ARG A 80 0.55 -6.97 8.53
C ARG A 80 0.09 -5.52 8.32
N ALA A 81 -1.03 -5.28 7.63
CA ALA A 81 -1.58 -3.94 7.46
C ALA A 81 -2.24 -3.46 8.75
N ARG A 82 -3.05 -4.32 9.38
CA ARG A 82 -3.66 -4.05 10.68
C ARG A 82 -2.62 -3.77 11.76
N GLN A 83 -1.62 -4.63 11.89
CA GLN A 83 -0.52 -4.44 12.85
C GLN A 83 0.27 -3.15 12.60
N THR A 84 0.39 -2.73 11.33
CA THR A 84 1.02 -1.44 11.01
C THR A 84 0.14 -0.28 11.47
N ALA A 85 -1.17 -0.35 11.28
CA ALA A 85 -2.09 0.66 11.77
C ALA A 85 -2.05 0.74 13.31
N GLU A 86 -2.14 -0.40 13.99
CA GLU A 86 -2.07 -0.51 15.47
C GLU A 86 -0.74 0.04 16.04
N LEU A 87 0.36 -0.07 15.28
CA LEU A 87 1.67 0.45 15.68
C LEU A 87 1.78 1.98 15.56
N LEU A 88 1.12 2.57 14.55
CA LEU A 88 1.25 4.00 14.22
C LEU A 88 0.15 4.87 14.85
N LEU A 89 -0.98 4.26 15.19
CA LEU A 89 -2.13 4.91 15.79
C LEU A 89 -2.17 4.67 17.30
N ASP A 90 -2.88 5.52 18.00
CA ASP A 90 -3.14 5.30 19.42
C ASP A 90 -4.13 4.13 19.59
N ARG A 91 -3.90 3.27 20.60
CA ARG A 91 -4.61 1.99 20.81
C ARG A 91 -6.14 2.11 20.98
N ASN A 92 -6.65 3.31 21.13
CA ASN A 92 -8.09 3.57 21.33
C ASN A 92 -8.83 3.93 20.04
N GLU A 93 -8.14 4.00 18.89
CA GLU A 93 -8.78 4.35 17.64
C GLU A 93 -9.46 3.13 17.01
N GLN A 94 -10.68 3.33 16.57
CA GLN A 94 -11.46 2.31 15.88
C GLN A 94 -11.04 2.27 14.41
N ILE A 95 -10.25 1.25 14.04
CA ILE A 95 -9.80 1.03 12.67
C ILE A 95 -10.90 0.33 11.89
N GLU A 96 -11.38 0.95 10.81
CA GLU A 96 -12.31 0.32 9.88
C GLU A 96 -11.55 -0.64 8.96
N VAL A 97 -11.90 -1.92 9.01
CA VAL A 97 -11.20 -3.00 8.29
C VAL A 97 -12.03 -3.50 7.12
N SER A 98 -11.44 -3.58 5.92
CA SER A 98 -12.14 -4.07 4.73
C SER A 98 -11.23 -4.85 3.78
N GLU A 99 -11.81 -5.91 3.17
CA GLU A 99 -11.17 -6.70 2.12
C GLU A 99 -10.92 -5.91 0.82
N VAL A 100 -11.66 -4.83 0.62
CA VAL A 100 -11.49 -3.94 -0.54
C VAL A 100 -10.07 -3.40 -0.63
N PHE A 101 -9.36 -3.33 0.50
CA PHE A 101 -7.99 -2.80 0.59
C PHE A 101 -6.89 -3.88 0.57
N ARG A 102 -7.22 -5.13 0.25
CA ARG A 102 -6.24 -6.23 0.14
C ARG A 102 -5.23 -6.01 -0.99
N GLU A 103 -4.09 -6.67 -0.85
CA GLU A 103 -3.11 -6.77 -1.94
C GLU A 103 -3.70 -7.49 -3.17
N VAL A 104 -3.26 -7.11 -4.35
CA VAL A 104 -3.59 -7.84 -5.58
C VAL A 104 -2.79 -9.14 -5.60
N PRO A 105 -3.46 -10.30 -5.69
CA PRO A 105 -2.78 -11.60 -5.73
C PRO A 105 -1.73 -11.68 -6.85
N LEU A 106 -0.73 -12.51 -6.63
CA LEU A 106 0.26 -12.82 -7.66
C LEU A 106 -0.21 -14.04 -8.44
N PRO A 107 -0.21 -13.99 -9.79
CA PRO A 107 -0.38 -15.20 -10.59
C PRO A 107 0.73 -16.22 -10.32
N THR A 108 0.43 -17.47 -10.53
CA THR A 108 1.43 -18.55 -10.49
C THR A 108 2.45 -18.37 -11.62
N VAL A 109 3.69 -18.71 -11.33
CA VAL A 109 4.78 -18.74 -12.33
C VAL A 109 5.07 -20.19 -12.72
N PRO A 110 5.73 -20.47 -13.88
CA PRO A 110 6.11 -21.83 -14.28
C PRO A 110 6.97 -22.51 -13.21
N GLU A 111 6.54 -23.68 -12.73
CA GLU A 111 7.12 -24.38 -11.58
C GLU A 111 8.59 -24.77 -11.75
N ILE A 112 8.98 -25.12 -12.98
CA ILE A 112 10.33 -25.58 -13.33
C ILE A 112 11.34 -24.43 -13.44
N LEU A 113 10.88 -23.18 -13.50
CA LEU A 113 11.73 -22.02 -13.64
C LEU A 113 12.50 -21.74 -12.36
N VAL A 114 13.84 -21.68 -12.43
CA VAL A 114 14.70 -21.38 -11.28
C VAL A 114 15.31 -20.00 -11.46
N LEU A 115 14.95 -19.06 -10.59
CA LEU A 115 15.39 -17.66 -10.62
C LEU A 115 15.60 -17.13 -9.20
N PRO A 116 16.34 -16.03 -9.01
CA PRO A 116 16.26 -15.26 -7.77
C PRO A 116 14.81 -14.85 -7.45
N ALA A 117 14.42 -14.93 -6.18
CA ALA A 117 13.05 -14.68 -5.72
C ALA A 117 12.45 -13.36 -6.25
N TYR A 118 13.27 -12.31 -6.33
CA TYR A 118 12.86 -11.02 -6.88
C TYR A 118 12.40 -11.08 -8.36
N TRP A 119 13.07 -11.90 -9.20
CA TRP A 119 12.69 -12.04 -10.60
C TRP A 119 11.38 -12.79 -10.80
N HIS A 120 11.06 -13.74 -9.89
CA HIS A 120 9.74 -14.35 -9.89
C HIS A 120 8.63 -13.33 -9.59
N LEU A 121 8.85 -12.37 -8.67
CA LEU A 121 7.90 -11.28 -8.42
C LEU A 121 7.67 -10.43 -9.68
N ILE A 122 8.75 -10.07 -10.39
CA ILE A 122 8.64 -9.31 -11.63
C ILE A 122 7.87 -10.11 -12.68
N LEU A 123 8.24 -11.37 -12.88
CA LEU A 123 7.57 -12.26 -13.83
C LEU A 123 6.08 -12.41 -13.53
N ALA A 124 5.71 -12.65 -12.27
CA ALA A 124 4.31 -12.74 -11.85
C ALA A 124 3.54 -11.46 -12.16
N ARG A 125 4.11 -10.29 -11.94
CA ARG A 125 3.47 -9.01 -12.30
C ARG A 125 3.35 -8.80 -13.81
N LEU A 126 4.34 -9.21 -14.59
CA LEU A 126 4.25 -9.20 -16.05
C LEU A 126 3.16 -10.14 -16.58
N LEU A 127 3.05 -11.34 -16.02
CA LEU A 127 1.98 -12.28 -16.34
C LEU A 127 0.59 -11.70 -15.99
N TRP A 128 0.46 -11.03 -14.84
CA TRP A 128 -0.77 -10.35 -14.47
C TRP A 128 -1.13 -9.24 -15.47
N TYR A 129 -0.17 -8.40 -15.91
CA TYR A 129 -0.40 -7.38 -16.93
C TYR A 129 -0.78 -7.99 -18.29
N ALA A 130 -0.26 -9.16 -18.61
CA ALA A 130 -0.61 -9.93 -19.81
C ALA A 130 -1.97 -10.65 -19.73
N GLY A 131 -2.73 -10.44 -18.63
CA GLY A 131 -4.05 -11.05 -18.45
C GLY A 131 -4.01 -12.51 -17.94
N LYS A 132 -2.83 -13.02 -17.60
CA LYS A 132 -2.69 -14.34 -16.95
C LYS A 132 -2.78 -14.14 -15.44
N SER A 133 -4.00 -14.03 -14.95
CA SER A 133 -4.30 -13.93 -13.54
C SER A 133 -4.84 -15.26 -13.03
N SER A 134 -4.59 -15.54 -11.74
CA SER A 134 -5.21 -16.65 -11.05
C SER A 134 -6.55 -16.23 -10.42
N ASP A 135 -6.48 -15.35 -9.41
CA ASP A 135 -7.61 -15.11 -8.51
C ASP A 135 -8.25 -13.73 -8.70
N GLU A 136 -7.52 -12.75 -9.22
CA GLU A 136 -8.04 -11.41 -9.46
C GLU A 136 -7.53 -10.87 -10.81
N PRO A 137 -8.35 -10.88 -11.87
CA PRO A 137 -8.05 -10.25 -13.15
C PRO A 137 -7.79 -8.75 -13.00
N LYS A 138 -7.02 -8.19 -13.94
CA LYS A 138 -6.69 -6.77 -13.96
C LYS A 138 -7.94 -5.87 -13.92
N THR A 139 -9.00 -6.26 -14.61
CA THR A 139 -10.28 -5.52 -14.63
C THR A 139 -10.91 -5.44 -13.26
N GLU A 140 -10.93 -6.55 -12.52
CA GLU A 140 -11.49 -6.62 -11.16
C GLU A 140 -10.64 -5.82 -10.16
N ALA A 141 -9.30 -5.92 -10.25
CA ALA A 141 -8.40 -5.14 -9.41
C ALA A 141 -8.57 -3.62 -9.63
N LEU A 142 -8.75 -3.19 -10.89
CA LEU A 142 -9.02 -1.78 -11.22
C LEU A 142 -10.38 -1.34 -10.69
N GLU A 143 -11.41 -2.18 -10.81
CA GLU A 143 -12.75 -1.89 -10.28
C GLU A 143 -12.74 -1.82 -8.75
N ARG A 144 -12.00 -2.71 -8.09
CA ARG A 144 -11.79 -2.67 -6.64
C ARG A 144 -11.05 -1.40 -6.22
N ALA A 145 -10.07 -0.94 -6.98
CA ALA A 145 -9.39 0.33 -6.73
C ALA A 145 -10.32 1.55 -6.89
N ARG A 146 -11.26 1.51 -7.85
CA ARG A 146 -12.30 2.55 -8.00
C ARG A 146 -13.20 2.62 -6.77
N ARG A 147 -13.71 1.46 -6.31
CA ARG A 147 -14.51 1.38 -5.07
C ARG A 147 -13.73 1.86 -3.85
N ALA A 148 -12.46 1.48 -3.74
CA ALA A 148 -11.59 1.95 -2.67
C ALA A 148 -11.43 3.49 -2.69
N ALA A 149 -11.23 4.08 -3.87
CA ALA A 149 -11.14 5.53 -4.02
C ALA A 149 -12.46 6.22 -3.63
N GLU A 150 -13.61 5.67 -3.98
CA GLU A 150 -14.93 6.18 -3.58
C GLU A 150 -15.12 6.16 -2.08
N ILE A 151 -14.75 5.07 -1.42
CA ILE A 151 -14.79 4.97 0.05
C ILE A 151 -13.92 6.06 0.68
N LEU A 152 -12.68 6.24 0.19
CA LEU A 152 -11.78 7.28 0.70
C LEU A 152 -12.36 8.68 0.50
N GLU A 153 -12.94 8.98 -0.66
CA GLU A 153 -13.55 10.27 -0.96
C GLU A 153 -14.80 10.56 -0.12
N VAL A 154 -15.62 9.54 0.16
CA VAL A 154 -16.79 9.68 1.04
C VAL A 154 -16.35 10.05 2.45
N HIS A 155 -15.36 9.36 3.00
CA HIS A 155 -14.84 9.66 4.34
C HIS A 155 -14.11 11.01 4.39
N GLU A 156 -13.36 11.35 3.34
CA GLU A 156 -12.60 12.59 3.25
C GLU A 156 -13.49 13.83 3.34
N ARG A 157 -14.73 13.77 2.88
CA ARG A 157 -15.69 14.90 2.98
C ARG A 157 -15.93 15.34 4.43
N HIS A 158 -15.78 14.44 5.38
CA HIS A 158 -16.04 14.70 6.81
C HIS A 158 -14.75 14.97 7.59
N SER A 159 -13.69 14.23 7.30
CA SER A 159 -12.39 14.34 7.99
C SER A 159 -11.27 13.80 7.11
N PRO A 160 -9.99 14.17 7.35
CA PRO A 160 -8.87 13.49 6.73
C PRO A 160 -8.95 11.97 6.96
N VAL A 161 -8.48 11.17 6.01
CA VAL A 161 -8.55 9.71 6.04
C VAL A 161 -7.17 9.10 5.82
N SER A 162 -6.86 8.03 6.54
CA SER A 162 -5.63 7.25 6.38
C SER A 162 -5.96 5.81 6.02
N LEU A 163 -5.27 5.26 5.01
CA LEU A 163 -5.43 3.88 4.56
C LEU A 163 -4.13 3.11 4.71
N PHE A 164 -4.17 2.04 5.51
CA PHE A 164 -3.09 1.07 5.67
C PHE A 164 -3.32 -0.12 4.75
N SER A 165 -2.44 -0.31 3.75
CA SER A 165 -2.61 -1.33 2.73
C SER A 165 -1.26 -1.80 2.15
N HIS A 166 -1.23 -2.25 0.89
CA HIS A 166 -0.16 -3.05 0.30
C HIS A 166 0.45 -2.39 -0.93
N GLY A 167 1.67 -2.79 -1.26
CA GLY A 167 2.48 -2.09 -2.25
C GLY A 167 1.89 -1.98 -3.63
N PHE A 168 1.39 -3.07 -4.21
CA PHE A 168 0.88 -3.05 -5.57
C PHE A 168 -0.55 -2.50 -5.64
N PHE A 169 -1.39 -2.85 -4.68
CA PHE A 169 -2.72 -2.26 -4.60
C PHE A 169 -2.67 -0.74 -4.44
N LEU A 170 -1.82 -0.23 -3.54
CA LEU A 170 -1.64 1.22 -3.37
C LEU A 170 -1.08 1.90 -4.62
N TYR A 171 -0.26 1.21 -5.42
CA TYR A 171 0.19 1.74 -6.71
C TYR A 171 -0.96 1.92 -7.70
N ILE A 172 -1.87 0.94 -7.79
CA ILE A 172 -3.07 1.05 -8.63
C ILE A 172 -4.01 2.14 -8.10
N LEU A 173 -4.25 2.16 -6.80
CA LEU A 173 -5.10 3.15 -6.14
C LEU A 173 -4.54 4.58 -6.29
N THR A 174 -3.22 4.76 -6.23
CA THR A 174 -2.56 6.05 -6.51
C THR A 174 -2.94 6.56 -7.90
N LYS A 175 -2.88 5.70 -8.92
CA LYS A 175 -3.26 6.09 -10.29
C LYS A 175 -4.74 6.45 -10.40
N GLU A 176 -5.60 5.73 -9.71
CA GLU A 176 -7.03 6.01 -9.70
C GLU A 176 -7.33 7.35 -9.00
N LEU A 177 -6.71 7.64 -7.86
CA LEU A 177 -6.87 8.92 -7.17
C LEU A 177 -6.39 10.09 -8.04
N ILE A 178 -5.25 9.94 -8.74
CA ILE A 178 -4.77 10.96 -9.68
C ILE A 178 -5.77 11.17 -10.82
N ARG A 179 -6.33 10.10 -11.39
CA ARG A 179 -7.36 10.19 -12.42
C ARG A 179 -8.62 10.93 -11.95
N ARG A 180 -8.90 10.89 -10.64
CA ARG A 180 -10.01 11.60 -9.98
C ARG A 180 -9.66 13.04 -9.57
N GLY A 181 -8.46 13.54 -9.94
CA GLY A 181 -8.03 14.91 -9.69
C GLY A 181 -7.26 15.13 -8.39
N TRP A 182 -6.91 14.06 -7.67
CA TRP A 182 -6.01 14.14 -6.53
C TRP A 182 -4.57 14.32 -6.99
N GLN A 183 -3.78 15.04 -6.20
CA GLN A 183 -2.36 15.28 -6.45
C GLN A 183 -1.52 14.70 -5.33
N CYS A 184 -0.39 14.11 -5.68
CA CYS A 184 0.66 13.66 -4.77
C CYS A 184 2.02 13.91 -5.40
N GLU A 185 3.07 14.00 -4.57
CA GLU A 185 4.43 14.29 -5.04
C GLU A 185 5.06 13.13 -5.82
N GLU A 186 4.72 11.89 -5.48
CA GLU A 186 5.34 10.69 -6.04
C GLU A 186 4.31 9.66 -6.49
N THR A 187 4.57 9.05 -7.66
CA THR A 187 3.69 8.04 -8.27
C THR A 187 4.35 6.66 -8.40
N ARG A 188 5.62 6.52 -8.02
CA ARG A 188 6.34 5.24 -8.03
C ARG A 188 5.74 4.23 -7.04
N PRO A 189 6.03 2.92 -7.15
CA PRO A 189 5.68 1.96 -6.12
C PRO A 189 6.22 2.36 -4.74
N MET A 190 5.39 2.26 -3.71
CA MET A 190 5.72 2.65 -2.34
C MET A 190 6.68 1.66 -1.69
N LYS A 191 7.64 2.15 -0.91
CA LYS A 191 8.49 1.34 -0.02
C LYS A 191 7.72 0.94 1.24
N TYR A 192 8.21 -0.04 2.00
CA TYR A 192 7.64 -0.39 3.30
C TYR A 192 7.60 0.84 4.22
N LEU A 193 6.45 1.06 4.85
CA LEU A 193 6.11 2.23 5.69
C LEU A 193 6.29 3.58 5.02
N GLU A 194 6.31 3.62 3.74
CA GLU A 194 6.16 4.88 3.05
C GLU A 194 4.74 5.41 3.26
N ILE A 195 4.67 6.70 3.55
CA ILE A 195 3.43 7.46 3.66
C ILE A 195 3.37 8.39 2.45
N ARG A 196 2.24 8.40 1.78
CA ARG A 196 1.96 9.28 0.66
C ARG A 196 0.72 10.11 0.95
N SER A 197 0.84 11.42 0.90
CA SER A 197 -0.27 12.34 1.11
C SER A 197 -0.85 12.81 -0.22
N PHE A 198 -2.17 12.94 -0.24
CA PHE A 198 -2.92 13.45 -1.39
C PHE A 198 -3.71 14.69 -0.99
N HIS A 199 -3.74 15.67 -1.88
CA HIS A 199 -4.52 16.89 -1.76
C HIS A 199 -5.28 17.16 -3.06
N ARG A 200 -6.37 17.89 -3.00
CA ARG A 200 -7.03 18.40 -4.20
C ARG A 200 -6.30 19.64 -4.72
N LYS A 201 -6.34 19.82 -6.03
CA LYS A 201 -5.83 21.05 -6.63
C LYS A 201 -6.69 22.22 -6.14
N ASP A 202 -6.07 23.20 -5.48
CA ASP A 202 -6.75 24.44 -5.10
C ASP A 202 -7.26 25.14 -6.37
N GLU A 203 -8.56 25.20 -6.55
CA GLU A 203 -9.19 25.98 -7.63
C GLU A 203 -9.04 27.51 -7.41
N SER A 204 -8.60 27.93 -6.22
CA SER A 204 -8.47 29.32 -5.81
C SER A 204 -7.36 30.12 -6.52
N ARG A 205 -6.50 29.47 -7.33
CA ARG A 205 -5.43 30.16 -8.09
C ARG A 205 -5.80 30.54 -9.53
N LYS A 206 -7.05 30.44 -9.93
CA LYS A 206 -7.51 30.87 -11.27
C LYS A 206 -8.13 32.25 -11.32
N SER A 207 -8.05 33.04 -10.24
CA SER A 207 -8.58 34.39 -10.19
C SER A 207 -7.49 35.36 -9.72
N SER A 208 -6.48 35.56 -10.55
CA SER A 208 -5.55 36.70 -10.45
C SER A 208 -5.00 36.96 -11.82
#